data_c69d165277a7aff9000441dd296f4eba
#
_entry.id   c69d165277a7aff9000441dd296f4eba
#
_cell.length_a   1.000
_cell.length_b   1.000
_cell.length_c   1.000
_cell.angle_alpha   90.00
_cell.angle_beta   90.00
_cell.angle_gamma   90.00
#
_symmetry.space_group_name_H-M   'P 1'
#
loop_
_entity.id
_entity.type
_entity.pdbx_description
1 polymer ?
#
loop_
_entity_poly.entity_id
_entity_poly.type
_entity_poly.pdbx_seq_one_letter_code
_entity_poly.pdbx_strand_id
1 'polypeptide(L)'
;MNLEKLNQKKYIIAGIVLVSLFLVIKIILSPIIFASGSMDLEINSKLNAKDNIRITFFGSKDAVLIDDSKVDPNKIGTYTLIYKYRGKEYPIKVNVVDTVAPQFETVPLKIESGVKISPKSLVKNIKDATKTTVKFDKEYTFEDKGEYKVGVAVTDECGNETVKYTKIYVVKDETPPVISNIEPINVVEGGALNLKKGVSVKDDYDPAPKLIINENNVDIKKAGSYKVIYKVTDRSGNIDLKERTVNVVKKIGTTKESKKKIVYLTFDDGPSANTKEILDILDKYNVKATFFVTGNGKKYNNLIKVAHDKGHTIALHTYTHNYKKVYKSEKAYFEDLNKLENMIKGIIGYSPKYIRFPGGSSNTVSRAYKKGIMSKLTKEVVNRGYQYYDWNCDSTDASGNEVAVGTLVKNATMCKEKNINILFHDTDAKDTTVKSLPKIIKKYKKRGYIFKAIDEKSYAPHHGVNN
;
A
#
# COMPACT_ATOMS: atom_id res chain seq x y z
N MET A 1 72.07 63.98 50.21
CA MET A 1 71.37 62.74 49.82
C MET A 1 71.43 61.81 51.05
N ASN A 2 70.27 61.56 51.69
CA ASN A 2 70.15 61.12 53.11
C ASN A 2 70.56 59.68 53.21
N LEU A 3 71.54 59.37 54.06
CA LEU A 3 72.12 58.01 54.36
C LEU A 3 71.03 57.04 54.77
N GLU A 4 69.91 57.43 55.40
CA GLU A 4 68.76 56.61 55.77
C GLU A 4 68.02 56.01 54.51
N LYS A 5 67.86 56.84 53.45
CA LYS A 5 67.22 56.30 52.22
C LYS A 5 68.10 55.27 51.50
N LEU A 6 69.42 55.34 51.65
CA LEU A 6 70.37 54.41 51.04
C LEU A 6 70.33 53.07 51.79
N ASN A 7 70.21 53.08 53.12
CA ASN A 7 70.09 51.88 53.92
C ASN A 7 68.73 51.17 53.71
N GLN A 8 67.61 51.95 53.64
CA GLN A 8 66.29 51.37 53.36
C GLN A 8 66.27 50.62 52.00
N LYS A 9 66.86 51.26 50.95
CA LYS A 9 67.00 50.60 49.68
C LYS A 9 67.84 49.31 49.75
N LYS A 10 68.91 49.24 50.53
CA LYS A 10 69.71 48.03 50.69
C LYS A 10 68.94 46.95 51.42
N TYR A 11 68.13 47.25 52.39
CA TYR A 11 67.31 46.25 53.09
C TYR A 11 66.14 45.77 52.22
N ILE A 12 65.55 46.58 51.40
CA ILE A 12 64.52 46.20 50.41
C ILE A 12 65.11 45.30 49.34
N ILE A 13 66.30 45.64 48.83
CA ILE A 13 66.99 44.79 47.84
C ILE A 13 67.41 43.46 48.42
N ALA A 14 67.96 43.47 49.69
CA ALA A 14 68.31 42.23 50.37
C ALA A 14 67.07 41.35 50.63
N GLY A 15 65.96 41.97 51.01
CA GLY A 15 64.69 41.27 51.18
C GLY A 15 64.17 40.64 49.90
N ILE A 16 64.21 41.38 48.74
CA ILE A 16 63.84 40.84 47.44
C ILE A 16 64.78 39.69 47.04
N VAL A 17 66.11 39.86 47.21
CA VAL A 17 67.09 38.79 46.91
C VAL A 17 66.84 37.56 47.82
N LEU A 18 66.56 37.71 49.10
CA LEU A 18 66.26 36.61 49.98
C LEU A 18 64.93 35.90 49.56
N VAL A 19 63.88 36.63 49.24
CA VAL A 19 62.63 36.07 48.81
C VAL A 19 62.81 35.37 47.44
N SER A 20 63.57 35.97 46.50
CA SER A 20 63.91 35.36 45.21
C SER A 20 64.74 34.07 45.41
N LEU A 21 65.73 34.09 46.27
CA LEU A 21 66.56 32.92 46.63
C LEU A 21 65.72 31.80 47.32
N PHE A 22 64.79 32.16 48.21
CA PHE A 22 63.87 31.22 48.82
C PHE A 22 62.89 30.59 47.79
N LEU A 23 62.39 31.39 46.85
CA LEU A 23 61.56 30.89 45.75
C LEU A 23 62.37 29.94 44.84
N VAL A 24 63.57 30.31 44.48
CA VAL A 24 64.49 29.46 43.64
C VAL A 24 64.84 28.15 44.38
N ILE A 25 65.17 28.22 45.67
CA ILE A 25 65.43 27.06 46.52
C ILE A 25 64.18 26.16 46.59
N LYS A 26 63.00 26.76 46.73
CA LYS A 26 61.73 26.03 46.82
C LYS A 26 61.39 25.32 45.46
N ILE A 27 61.72 25.96 44.35
CA ILE A 27 61.60 25.40 42.98
C ILE A 27 62.59 24.26 42.77
N ILE A 28 63.85 24.45 43.16
CA ILE A 28 64.92 23.43 43.03
C ILE A 28 64.65 22.19 43.89
N LEU A 29 64.09 22.38 45.08
CA LEU A 29 63.76 21.29 46.04
C LEU A 29 62.39 20.65 45.71
N SER A 30 61.58 21.24 44.86
CA SER A 30 60.35 20.60 44.44
C SER A 30 60.61 19.46 43.47
N PRO A 31 60.25 18.23 43.78
CA PRO A 31 60.64 17.06 42.96
C PRO A 31 59.86 16.96 41.67
N ILE A 32 58.76 17.67 41.55
CA ILE A 32 57.89 17.73 40.38
C ILE A 32 57.40 19.17 40.15
N ILE A 33 57.43 19.61 38.93
CA ILE A 33 56.77 20.80 38.45
C ILE A 33 55.91 20.41 37.22
N PHE A 34 54.68 20.87 37.19
CA PHE A 34 53.81 20.72 36.04
C PHE A 34 53.96 21.92 35.09
N ALA A 35 53.88 21.67 33.78
CA ALA A 35 53.94 22.73 32.78
C ALA A 35 52.70 23.62 32.87
N SER A 36 51.55 23.03 33.23
CA SER A 36 50.27 23.71 33.42
C SER A 36 49.47 23.05 34.51
N GLY A 37 48.60 23.82 35.22
CA GLY A 37 47.61 23.34 36.20
C GLY A 37 46.35 22.78 35.53
N SER A 38 46.23 22.92 34.21
CA SER A 38 45.19 22.34 33.39
C SER A 38 45.77 21.89 32.05
N MET A 39 45.09 20.94 31.37
CA MET A 39 45.40 20.46 30.05
C MET A 39 44.10 20.46 29.25
N ASP A 40 44.17 20.91 28.02
CA ASP A 40 43.09 20.69 27.05
C ASP A 40 43.40 19.44 26.22
N LEU A 41 42.43 18.60 26.04
CA LEU A 41 42.48 17.37 25.28
C LEU A 41 41.41 17.41 24.22
N GLU A 42 41.78 17.31 22.98
CA GLU A 42 40.80 17.19 21.87
C GLU A 42 40.01 15.88 22.04
N ILE A 43 38.69 15.94 21.88
CA ILE A 43 37.79 14.79 21.98
C ILE A 43 38.26 13.66 21.03
N ASN A 44 38.13 12.42 21.49
CA ASN A 44 38.59 11.21 20.78
C ASN A 44 40.12 11.14 20.59
N SER A 45 40.89 12.06 21.19
CA SER A 45 42.34 12.04 21.14
C SER A 45 42.97 11.24 22.30
N LYS A 46 44.18 10.78 22.11
CA LYS A 46 44.91 10.06 23.15
C LYS A 46 45.51 11.03 24.16
N LEU A 47 45.22 10.83 25.45
CA LEU A 47 45.80 11.61 26.51
C LEU A 47 47.29 11.28 26.69
N ASN A 48 48.18 12.25 26.47
CA ASN A 48 49.63 12.14 26.73
C ASN A 48 49.99 12.79 28.04
N ALA A 49 49.53 12.23 29.14
CA ALA A 49 49.71 12.79 30.48
C ALA A 49 51.18 13.04 30.90
N LYS A 50 52.12 12.28 30.34
CA LYS A 50 53.56 12.45 30.63
C LYS A 50 54.14 13.78 30.13
N ASP A 51 53.54 14.41 29.11
CA ASP A 51 54.08 15.63 28.49
C ASP A 51 53.92 16.84 29.42
N ASN A 52 52.99 16.79 30.37
CA ASN A 52 52.77 17.86 31.35
C ASN A 52 53.70 17.78 32.56
N ILE A 53 54.59 16.76 32.60
CA ILE A 53 55.49 16.57 33.74
C ILE A 53 56.86 17.20 33.43
N ARG A 54 57.25 18.17 34.25
CA ARG A 54 58.66 18.71 34.31
C ARG A 54 59.26 18.30 35.62
N ILE A 55 60.46 17.73 35.59
CA ILE A 55 61.15 17.25 36.79
C ILE A 55 62.36 18.13 37.06
N THR A 56 62.57 18.49 38.31
CA THR A 56 63.73 19.19 38.79
C THR A 56 64.90 18.25 38.94
N PHE A 57 66.10 18.73 39.29
CA PHE A 57 67.38 18.04 39.34
C PHE A 57 67.39 16.71 40.15
N PHE A 58 66.41 16.48 41.02
CA PHE A 58 66.35 15.31 41.90
C PHE A 58 65.18 14.36 41.63
N GLY A 59 64.54 14.43 40.51
CA GLY A 59 63.38 13.60 40.17
C GLY A 59 63.51 12.78 38.89
N SER A 60 62.60 11.80 38.67
CA SER A 60 62.48 11.05 37.41
C SER A 60 61.00 11.03 36.97
N LYS A 61 60.76 11.28 35.70
CA LYS A 61 59.41 11.19 35.08
C LYS A 61 58.80 9.79 35.25
N ASP A 62 59.64 8.75 35.17
CA ASP A 62 59.22 7.36 35.26
C ASP A 62 58.79 6.95 36.68
N ALA A 63 59.17 7.73 37.69
CA ALA A 63 58.76 7.51 39.07
C ALA A 63 57.38 8.15 39.39
N VAL A 64 56.75 8.84 38.44
CA VAL A 64 55.42 9.44 38.59
C VAL A 64 54.38 8.43 38.16
N LEU A 65 53.53 8.03 39.06
CA LEU A 65 52.35 7.24 38.75
C LEU A 65 51.24 8.18 38.25
N ILE A 66 50.60 7.76 37.17
CA ILE A 66 49.50 8.52 36.51
C ILE A 66 48.22 7.73 36.70
N ASP A 67 47.24 8.38 37.30
CA ASP A 67 45.90 7.82 37.44
C ASP A 67 44.95 8.70 36.59
N ASP A 68 44.65 8.19 35.41
CA ASP A 68 43.76 8.80 34.41
C ASP A 68 42.37 8.10 34.32
N SER A 69 42.10 7.19 35.28
CA SER A 69 40.87 6.39 35.28
C SER A 69 39.57 7.16 35.31
N LYS A 70 39.64 8.45 35.69
CA LYS A 70 38.47 9.36 35.71
C LYS A 70 38.40 10.27 34.49
N VAL A 71 39.32 10.14 33.53
CA VAL A 71 39.31 10.94 32.30
C VAL A 71 38.65 10.14 31.19
N ASP A 72 37.50 10.61 30.69
CA ASP A 72 36.88 10.06 29.50
C ASP A 72 37.23 10.93 28.26
N PRO A 73 38.17 10.49 27.43
CA PRO A 73 38.60 11.28 26.26
C PRO A 73 37.54 11.35 25.17
N ASN A 74 36.47 10.54 25.24
CA ASN A 74 35.42 10.49 24.24
C ASN A 74 34.19 11.34 24.62
N LYS A 75 34.27 12.06 25.74
CA LYS A 75 33.14 12.88 26.22
C LYS A 75 33.61 14.25 26.68
N ILE A 76 33.04 15.30 26.07
CA ILE A 76 33.30 16.69 26.45
C ILE A 76 33.04 16.88 27.97
N GLY A 77 33.95 17.55 28.62
CA GLY A 77 33.83 17.84 30.05
C GLY A 77 35.15 18.16 30.70
N THR A 78 35.10 18.52 32.02
CA THR A 78 36.30 18.72 32.85
C THR A 78 36.49 17.54 33.76
N TYR A 79 37.64 16.92 33.68
CA TYR A 79 38.02 15.72 34.40
C TYR A 79 39.20 16.00 35.31
N THR A 80 39.49 15.10 36.25
CA THR A 80 40.65 15.21 37.12
C THR A 80 41.60 14.08 36.82
N LEU A 81 42.82 14.42 36.40
CA LEU A 81 43.98 13.55 36.25
C LEU A 81 44.83 13.66 37.55
N ILE A 82 45.21 12.55 38.15
CA ILE A 82 45.99 12.54 39.37
C ILE A 82 47.39 12.01 39.08
N TYR A 83 48.39 12.83 39.37
CA TYR A 83 49.77 12.38 39.41
C TYR A 83 50.17 12.04 40.88
N LYS A 84 50.76 10.87 41.09
CA LYS A 84 51.24 10.44 42.40
C LYS A 84 52.77 10.33 42.40
N TYR A 85 53.43 11.05 43.29
CA TYR A 85 54.87 11.05 43.38
C TYR A 85 55.32 11.14 44.84
N ARG A 86 56.18 10.21 45.31
CA ARG A 86 56.69 10.16 46.68
C ARG A 86 55.60 10.32 47.76
N GLY A 87 54.46 9.61 47.56
CA GLY A 87 53.33 9.61 48.51
C GLY A 87 52.46 10.85 48.50
N LYS A 88 52.67 11.79 47.56
CA LYS A 88 51.81 12.99 47.39
C LYS A 88 51.04 12.90 46.10
N GLU A 89 49.80 13.39 46.15
CA GLU A 89 48.90 13.50 44.99
C GLU A 89 48.87 14.94 44.45
N TYR A 90 48.85 15.05 43.12
CA TYR A 90 48.83 16.32 42.42
C TYR A 90 47.70 16.25 41.37
N PRO A 91 46.48 16.74 41.71
CA PRO A 91 45.36 16.75 40.80
C PRO A 91 45.55 17.86 39.76
N ILE A 92 45.35 17.51 38.48
CA ILE A 92 45.37 18.43 37.33
C ILE A 92 44.02 18.34 36.64
N LYS A 93 43.48 19.45 36.19
CA LYS A 93 42.27 19.48 35.37
C LYS A 93 42.60 19.08 33.94
N VAL A 94 41.79 18.19 33.36
CA VAL A 94 41.79 17.87 31.94
C VAL A 94 40.46 18.32 31.37
N ASN A 95 40.47 19.29 30.48
CA ASN A 95 39.29 19.73 29.75
C ASN A 95 39.28 18.97 28.43
N VAL A 96 38.34 18.05 28.26
CA VAL A 96 38.08 17.42 26.98
C VAL A 96 37.20 18.39 26.19
N VAL A 97 37.71 18.88 25.08
CA VAL A 97 37.11 19.91 24.22
C VAL A 97 37.01 19.41 22.78
N ASP A 98 36.14 19.98 22.04
CA ASP A 98 36.09 19.85 20.58
C ASP A 98 36.39 21.24 20.00
N THR A 99 37.48 21.36 19.28
CA THR A 99 37.92 22.61 18.63
C THR A 99 37.94 22.47 17.12
N VAL A 100 37.55 21.29 16.59
CA VAL A 100 37.58 20.98 15.18
C VAL A 100 36.20 21.23 14.56
N ALA A 101 36.15 22.14 13.61
CA ALA A 101 34.89 22.43 12.93
C ALA A 101 34.44 21.28 11.98
N PRO A 102 33.13 21.07 11.87
CA PRO A 102 32.54 20.02 11.04
C PRO A 102 33.03 20.01 9.58
N GLN A 103 33.29 18.84 9.04
CA GLN A 103 33.58 18.65 7.62
C GLN A 103 32.37 18.10 6.90
N PHE A 104 32.09 18.62 5.69
CA PHE A 104 30.98 18.12 4.88
C PHE A 104 31.20 18.45 3.40
N GLU A 105 30.39 17.85 2.54
CA GLU A 105 30.31 18.15 1.12
C GLU A 105 28.99 18.87 0.82
N THR A 106 28.99 19.78 -0.14
CA THR A 106 27.79 20.44 -0.64
C THR A 106 27.25 19.74 -1.89
N VAL A 107 25.91 19.79 -2.08
CA VAL A 107 25.21 19.25 -3.24
C VAL A 107 24.43 20.36 -3.89
N PRO A 108 24.56 20.57 -5.22
CA PRO A 108 23.68 21.50 -5.93
C PRO A 108 22.26 20.93 -5.99
N LEU A 109 21.26 21.79 -6.04
CA LEU A 109 19.86 21.41 -6.08
C LEU A 109 19.13 22.19 -7.18
N LYS A 110 18.21 21.50 -7.88
CA LYS A 110 17.27 22.12 -8.81
C LYS A 110 15.89 22.15 -8.16
N ILE A 111 15.27 23.31 -8.10
CA ILE A 111 13.95 23.50 -7.47
C ILE A 111 13.05 24.33 -8.36
N GLU A 112 11.77 24.24 -8.12
CA GLU A 112 10.76 25.15 -8.67
C GLU A 112 10.74 26.48 -7.91
N SER A 113 10.34 27.56 -8.59
CA SER A 113 10.11 28.87 -8.01
C SER A 113 9.14 28.81 -6.83
N GLY A 114 9.44 29.53 -5.75
CA GLY A 114 8.64 29.61 -4.53
C GLY A 114 8.74 28.41 -3.59
N VAL A 115 9.52 27.37 -3.94
CA VAL A 115 9.69 26.19 -3.08
C VAL A 115 10.61 26.48 -1.92
N LYS A 116 10.13 26.23 -0.70
CA LYS A 116 10.96 26.28 0.51
C LYS A 116 11.75 24.98 0.65
N ILE A 117 13.04 25.11 0.84
CA ILE A 117 13.95 23.98 1.03
C ILE A 117 14.58 23.99 2.41
N SER A 118 14.97 22.80 2.86
CA SER A 118 15.78 22.66 4.07
C SER A 118 17.27 22.76 3.72
N PRO A 119 18.10 23.49 4.49
CA PRO A 119 19.55 23.53 4.24
C PRO A 119 20.19 22.13 4.33
N LYS A 120 19.59 21.19 5.03
CA LYS A 120 20.05 19.78 5.10
C LYS A 120 20.05 19.09 3.73
N SER A 121 19.19 19.49 2.80
CA SER A 121 19.16 18.91 1.45
C SER A 121 20.36 19.30 0.59
N LEU A 122 21.14 20.28 1.01
CA LEU A 122 22.29 20.82 0.31
C LEU A 122 23.63 20.27 0.81
N VAL A 123 23.61 19.38 1.78
CA VAL A 123 24.84 18.82 2.39
C VAL A 123 24.77 17.29 2.46
N LYS A 124 25.94 16.69 2.38
CA LYS A 124 26.13 15.25 2.58
C LYS A 124 27.48 14.99 3.27
N ASN A 125 27.66 13.77 3.77
CA ASN A 125 28.93 13.30 4.35
C ASN A 125 29.43 14.22 5.48
N ILE A 126 28.53 14.68 6.36
CA ILE A 126 28.91 15.46 7.53
C ILE A 126 29.72 14.55 8.46
N LYS A 127 30.92 15.01 8.86
CA LYS A 127 31.83 14.34 9.78
C LYS A 127 32.22 15.31 10.87
N ASP A 128 32.02 14.90 12.09
CA ASP A 128 32.36 15.65 13.29
C ASP A 128 32.45 14.72 14.49
N ALA A 129 33.14 15.14 15.54
CA ALA A 129 33.24 14.40 16.80
C ALA A 129 31.99 14.55 17.65
N THR A 130 31.25 15.64 17.49
CA THR A 130 30.04 15.96 18.23
C THR A 130 28.84 16.11 17.31
N LYS A 131 27.67 16.35 17.89
CA LYS A 131 26.43 16.48 17.11
C LYS A 131 26.37 17.81 16.41
N THR A 132 25.96 17.78 15.13
CA THR A 132 25.94 18.95 14.29
C THR A 132 24.54 19.45 13.96
N THR A 133 24.42 20.76 13.69
CA THR A 133 23.25 21.44 13.17
C THR A 133 23.56 22.07 11.82
N VAL A 134 22.58 22.11 10.92
CA VAL A 134 22.72 22.65 9.57
C VAL A 134 21.75 23.80 9.38
N LYS A 135 22.27 24.97 8.99
CA LYS A 135 21.48 26.18 8.73
C LYS A 135 21.97 26.85 7.45
N PHE A 136 21.17 27.75 6.90
CA PHE A 136 21.68 28.70 5.91
C PHE A 136 22.54 29.74 6.61
N ASP A 137 23.55 30.28 5.93
CA ASP A 137 24.38 31.39 6.41
C ASP A 137 23.62 32.73 6.53
N LYS A 138 22.51 32.84 5.77
CA LYS A 138 21.55 33.97 5.80
C LYS A 138 20.19 33.49 5.28
N GLU A 139 19.18 34.34 5.33
CA GLU A 139 17.90 34.04 4.70
C GLU A 139 17.98 34.10 3.18
N TYR A 140 17.32 33.14 2.52
CA TYR A 140 17.18 33.03 1.08
C TYR A 140 15.71 32.86 0.69
N THR A 141 15.31 33.51 -0.40
CA THR A 141 14.05 33.33 -1.10
C THR A 141 14.35 32.90 -2.53
N PHE A 142 13.55 32.00 -3.10
CA PHE A 142 13.77 31.42 -4.40
C PHE A 142 12.53 31.62 -5.30
N GLU A 143 12.14 32.91 -5.46
CA GLU A 143 10.93 33.30 -6.21
C GLU A 143 11.20 33.38 -7.72
N ASP A 144 12.37 33.87 -8.10
CA ASP A 144 12.70 34.14 -9.50
C ASP A 144 13.54 33.01 -10.10
N LYS A 145 13.30 32.71 -11.38
CA LYS A 145 14.12 31.78 -12.16
C LYS A 145 15.57 32.27 -12.23
N GLY A 146 16.51 31.40 -11.88
CA GLY A 146 17.93 31.78 -11.93
C GLY A 146 18.84 30.81 -11.18
N GLU A 147 20.11 31.16 -11.15
CA GLU A 147 21.14 30.49 -10.36
C GLU A 147 21.42 31.28 -9.09
N TYR A 148 21.27 30.66 -7.95
CA TYR A 148 21.51 31.19 -6.64
C TYR A 148 22.73 30.55 -6.01
N LYS A 149 23.73 31.37 -5.62
CA LYS A 149 24.83 30.90 -4.76
C LYS A 149 24.38 30.96 -3.31
N VAL A 150 24.32 29.82 -2.65
CA VAL A 150 23.77 29.67 -1.30
C VAL A 150 24.84 29.19 -0.35
N GLY A 151 24.99 29.81 0.79
CA GLY A 151 25.88 29.40 1.88
C GLY A 151 25.14 28.50 2.85
N VAL A 152 25.80 27.41 3.23
CA VAL A 152 25.31 26.45 4.25
C VAL A 152 26.35 26.42 5.36
N ALA A 153 25.91 26.71 6.57
CA ALA A 153 26.67 26.61 7.79
C ALA A 153 26.34 25.30 8.51
N VAL A 154 27.37 24.57 8.88
CA VAL A 154 27.26 23.39 9.76
C VAL A 154 28.03 23.71 11.02
N THR A 155 27.33 23.69 12.16
CA THR A 155 27.85 24.03 13.49
C THR A 155 27.72 22.83 14.39
N ASP A 156 28.76 22.52 15.17
CA ASP A 156 28.76 21.48 16.18
C ASP A 156 28.15 21.94 17.52
N GLU A 157 28.13 21.06 18.52
CA GLU A 157 27.63 21.39 19.87
C GLU A 157 28.57 22.32 20.64
N CYS A 158 29.83 22.44 20.23
CA CYS A 158 30.84 23.33 20.85
C CYS A 158 30.87 24.70 20.23
N GLY A 159 30.17 24.91 19.12
CA GLY A 159 30.09 26.19 18.42
C GLY A 159 31.12 26.35 17.31
N ASN A 160 31.89 25.30 16.99
CA ASN A 160 32.76 25.37 15.84
C ASN A 160 31.90 25.27 14.55
N GLU A 161 32.21 26.10 13.56
CA GLU A 161 31.39 26.24 12.38
C GLU A 161 32.22 26.17 11.10
N THR A 162 31.66 25.47 10.11
CA THR A 162 32.15 25.50 8.74
C THR A 162 31.06 25.99 7.81
N VAL A 163 31.35 26.96 6.96
CA VAL A 163 30.46 27.50 5.92
C VAL A 163 30.99 27.07 4.55
N LYS A 164 30.12 26.45 3.74
CA LYS A 164 30.41 26.18 2.33
C LYS A 164 29.30 26.64 1.43
N TYR A 165 29.65 26.93 0.18
CA TYR A 165 28.70 27.45 -0.82
C TYR A 165 28.35 26.35 -1.84
N THR A 166 27.08 26.37 -2.25
CA THR A 166 26.57 25.50 -3.34
C THR A 166 25.68 26.34 -4.26
N LYS A 167 25.16 25.69 -5.30
CA LYS A 167 24.25 26.34 -6.26
C LYS A 167 22.86 25.75 -6.14
N ILE A 168 21.87 26.64 -6.19
CA ILE A 168 20.47 26.29 -6.39
C ILE A 168 20.04 26.83 -7.75
N TYR A 169 19.50 25.96 -8.58
CA TYR A 169 18.93 26.32 -9.88
C TYR A 169 17.42 26.39 -9.73
N VAL A 170 16.89 27.63 -9.71
CA VAL A 170 15.45 27.87 -9.67
C VAL A 170 14.93 27.87 -11.10
N VAL A 171 13.98 27.01 -11.36
CA VAL A 171 13.31 26.88 -12.66
C VAL A 171 11.83 27.20 -12.51
N LYS A 172 11.23 27.74 -13.55
CA LYS A 172 9.78 27.83 -13.67
C LYS A 172 9.32 26.52 -14.29
N ASP A 173 8.45 25.86 -13.60
CA ASP A 173 7.81 24.67 -14.15
C ASP A 173 6.75 25.08 -15.18
N GLU A 174 6.88 24.56 -16.40
CA GLU A 174 5.94 24.75 -17.51
C GLU A 174 5.32 23.42 -17.94
N THR A 175 5.64 22.32 -17.22
CA THR A 175 5.17 20.96 -17.50
C THR A 175 3.87 20.70 -16.75
N PRO A 176 2.77 20.33 -17.44
CA PRO A 176 1.55 19.93 -16.74
C PRO A 176 1.73 18.60 -15.98
N PRO A 177 1.08 18.45 -14.82
CA PRO A 177 0.98 17.19 -14.14
C PRO A 177 0.29 16.15 -15.01
N VAL A 178 0.57 14.86 -14.78
CA VAL A 178 0.03 13.75 -15.59
C VAL A 178 -0.98 12.95 -14.79
N ILE A 179 -2.21 12.87 -15.30
CA ILE A 179 -3.25 11.97 -14.79
C ILE A 179 -3.15 10.64 -15.53
N SER A 180 -3.11 9.53 -14.82
CA SER A 180 -3.05 8.18 -15.38
C SER A 180 -4.05 7.23 -14.72
N ASN A 181 -4.24 6.04 -15.36
CA ASN A 181 -5.19 5.00 -14.92
C ASN A 181 -6.66 5.48 -14.89
N ILE A 182 -7.07 6.19 -15.94
CA ILE A 182 -8.43 6.72 -16.13
C ILE A 182 -9.31 5.75 -16.95
N GLU A 183 -9.23 4.46 -16.64
CA GLU A 183 -10.09 3.46 -17.28
C GLU A 183 -11.57 3.67 -16.93
N PRO A 184 -12.51 3.34 -17.85
CA PRO A 184 -13.94 3.44 -17.59
C PRO A 184 -14.35 2.70 -16.30
N ILE A 185 -15.31 3.26 -15.56
CA ILE A 185 -15.91 2.63 -14.39
C ILE A 185 -17.28 2.09 -14.77
N ASN A 186 -17.55 0.84 -14.43
CA ASN A 186 -18.90 0.30 -14.46
C ASN A 186 -19.43 0.20 -13.03
N VAL A 187 -20.66 0.64 -12.82
CA VAL A 187 -21.38 0.56 -11.54
C VAL A 187 -22.86 0.23 -11.80
N VAL A 188 -23.41 -0.68 -11.00
CA VAL A 188 -24.85 -0.99 -11.09
C VAL A 188 -25.69 0.16 -10.52
N GLU A 189 -26.91 0.35 -11.03
CA GLU A 189 -27.87 1.33 -10.51
C GLU A 189 -27.99 1.28 -8.99
N GLY A 190 -27.78 2.43 -8.34
CA GLY A 190 -27.77 2.56 -6.89
C GLY A 190 -26.55 1.98 -6.19
N GLY A 191 -25.55 1.52 -6.93
CA GLY A 191 -24.28 1.00 -6.40
C GLY A 191 -23.36 2.11 -5.89
N ALA A 192 -22.31 1.73 -5.16
CA ALA A 192 -21.32 2.66 -4.65
C ALA A 192 -20.32 3.03 -5.75
N LEU A 193 -20.19 4.32 -6.05
CA LEU A 193 -19.26 4.87 -7.02
C LEU A 193 -18.02 5.42 -6.30
N ASN A 194 -16.84 4.99 -6.74
CA ASN A 194 -15.56 5.54 -6.26
C ASN A 194 -14.76 6.07 -7.45
N LEU A 195 -14.85 7.37 -7.67
CA LEU A 195 -14.18 8.05 -8.78
C LEU A 195 -12.65 8.14 -8.60
N LYS A 196 -12.14 8.06 -7.37
CA LYS A 196 -10.70 8.09 -7.09
C LYS A 196 -10.01 6.72 -7.28
N LYS A 197 -10.79 5.64 -7.40
CA LYS A 197 -10.24 4.29 -7.54
C LYS A 197 -9.31 4.17 -8.73
N GLY A 198 -8.06 3.82 -8.48
CA GLY A 198 -7.03 3.56 -9.50
C GLY A 198 -6.34 4.81 -10.04
N VAL A 199 -6.89 6.01 -9.86
CA VAL A 199 -6.32 7.26 -10.40
C VAL A 199 -4.95 7.51 -9.77
N SER A 200 -3.97 7.81 -10.62
CA SER A 200 -2.64 8.24 -10.22
C SER A 200 -2.34 9.61 -10.84
N VAL A 201 -1.74 10.47 -10.04
CA VAL A 201 -1.27 11.80 -10.45
C VAL A 201 0.20 11.88 -10.19
N LYS A 202 0.97 12.39 -11.14
CA LYS A 202 2.41 12.63 -11.00
C LYS A 202 2.78 13.94 -11.67
N ASP A 203 3.78 14.58 -11.10
CA ASP A 203 4.42 15.75 -11.64
C ASP A 203 5.93 15.67 -11.40
N ASP A 204 6.74 16.39 -12.17
CA ASP A 204 8.19 16.34 -12.07
C ASP A 204 8.76 17.31 -11.02
N TYR A 205 7.99 18.35 -10.66
CA TYR A 205 8.38 19.36 -9.67
C TYR A 205 7.43 19.45 -8.48
N ASP A 206 6.12 19.27 -8.68
CA ASP A 206 5.13 19.30 -7.58
C ASP A 206 4.87 17.87 -7.05
N PRO A 207 5.32 17.53 -5.84
CA PRO A 207 5.09 16.20 -5.28
C PRO A 207 3.61 15.93 -4.90
N ALA A 208 2.77 16.97 -4.92
CA ALA A 208 1.37 16.87 -4.50
C ALA A 208 0.42 17.76 -5.32
N PRO A 209 0.33 17.56 -6.66
CA PRO A 209 -0.58 18.33 -7.50
C PRO A 209 -2.04 18.18 -7.06
N LYS A 210 -2.82 19.25 -7.19
CA LYS A 210 -4.20 19.31 -6.71
C LYS A 210 -5.16 18.66 -7.71
N LEU A 211 -5.75 17.51 -7.35
CA LEU A 211 -6.77 16.82 -8.13
C LEU A 211 -8.18 17.31 -7.74
N ILE A 212 -8.95 17.74 -8.73
CA ILE A 212 -10.38 18.07 -8.64
C ILE A 212 -11.13 17.14 -9.61
N ILE A 213 -12.21 16.51 -9.12
CA ILE A 213 -13.08 15.64 -9.90
C ILE A 213 -14.45 16.30 -9.97
N ASN A 214 -14.91 16.59 -11.20
CA ASN A 214 -16.25 17.12 -11.43
C ASN A 214 -17.22 15.97 -11.72
N GLU A 215 -18.03 15.62 -10.72
CA GLU A 215 -18.98 14.50 -10.76
C GLU A 215 -20.44 14.93 -10.93
N ASN A 216 -20.71 16.22 -11.12
CA ASN A 216 -22.06 16.81 -11.05
C ASN A 216 -23.08 16.22 -12.05
N ASN A 217 -22.63 15.45 -13.05
CA ASN A 217 -23.46 14.90 -14.09
C ASN A 217 -23.79 13.39 -13.93
N VAL A 218 -23.26 12.72 -12.89
CA VAL A 218 -23.44 11.29 -12.71
C VAL A 218 -24.67 10.99 -11.86
N ASP A 219 -25.74 10.49 -12.50
CA ASP A 219 -26.89 9.94 -11.77
C ASP A 219 -26.74 8.42 -11.62
N ILE A 220 -26.28 7.98 -10.47
CA ILE A 220 -26.11 6.55 -10.16
C ILE A 220 -27.43 5.77 -10.07
N LYS A 221 -28.59 6.46 -10.06
CA LYS A 221 -29.92 5.82 -10.02
C LYS A 221 -30.53 5.62 -11.42
N LYS A 222 -29.87 6.11 -12.44
CA LYS A 222 -30.35 6.03 -13.83
C LYS A 222 -29.31 5.38 -14.73
N ALA A 223 -29.63 4.25 -15.34
CA ALA A 223 -28.75 3.60 -16.30
C ALA A 223 -28.40 4.52 -17.46
N GLY A 224 -27.11 4.58 -17.80
CA GLY A 224 -26.59 5.46 -18.83
C GLY A 224 -25.06 5.53 -18.80
N SER A 225 -24.50 6.24 -19.76
CA SER A 225 -23.07 6.52 -19.82
C SER A 225 -22.84 7.99 -19.50
N TYR A 226 -22.04 8.27 -18.50
CA TYR A 226 -21.77 9.60 -17.96
C TYR A 226 -20.31 9.93 -18.13
N LYS A 227 -20.00 11.22 -18.31
CA LYS A 227 -18.64 11.72 -18.44
C LYS A 227 -18.25 12.48 -17.18
N VAL A 228 -17.10 12.16 -16.60
CA VAL A 228 -16.53 12.80 -15.43
C VAL A 228 -15.21 13.42 -15.81
N ILE A 229 -15.04 14.70 -15.51
CA ILE A 229 -13.80 15.44 -15.80
C ILE A 229 -12.91 15.45 -14.57
N TYR A 230 -11.68 15.04 -14.77
CA TYR A 230 -10.58 15.11 -13.80
C TYR A 230 -9.68 16.28 -14.19
N LYS A 231 -9.51 17.22 -13.30
CA LYS A 231 -8.61 18.36 -13.43
C LYS A 231 -7.52 18.25 -12.40
N VAL A 232 -6.27 18.25 -12.85
CA VAL A 232 -5.11 18.37 -11.96
C VAL A 232 -4.41 19.69 -12.23
N THR A 233 -4.00 20.35 -11.18
CA THR A 233 -3.25 21.60 -11.25
C THR A 233 -2.05 21.48 -10.31
N ASP A 234 -0.86 21.79 -10.81
CA ASP A 234 0.36 21.90 -10.01
C ASP A 234 0.47 23.26 -9.30
N ARG A 235 1.55 23.48 -8.58
CA ARG A 235 1.84 24.75 -7.89
C ARG A 235 2.09 25.90 -8.85
N SER A 236 2.66 25.62 -10.02
CA SER A 236 2.96 26.61 -11.08
C SER A 236 1.74 27.02 -11.87
N GLY A 237 0.60 26.32 -11.67
CA GLY A 237 -0.66 26.59 -12.36
C GLY A 237 -0.82 25.82 -13.67
N ASN A 238 0.10 24.89 -14.03
CA ASN A 238 -0.08 24.03 -15.18
C ASN A 238 -1.19 23.01 -14.91
N ILE A 239 -1.92 22.65 -15.97
CA ILE A 239 -3.16 21.88 -15.85
C ILE A 239 -3.14 20.67 -16.80
N ASP A 240 -3.51 19.48 -16.31
CA ASP A 240 -3.96 18.35 -17.13
C ASP A 240 -5.45 18.09 -16.90
N LEU A 241 -6.15 17.80 -18.00
CA LEU A 241 -7.58 17.47 -18.02
C LEU A 241 -7.75 16.10 -18.64
N LYS A 242 -8.46 15.21 -17.94
CA LYS A 242 -8.85 13.90 -18.48
C LYS A 242 -10.34 13.66 -18.28
N GLU A 243 -10.93 13.01 -19.28
CA GLU A 243 -12.31 12.55 -19.20
C GLU A 243 -12.35 11.06 -18.88
N ARG A 244 -13.19 10.66 -17.94
CA ARG A 244 -13.46 9.28 -17.59
C ARG A 244 -14.92 8.95 -17.82
N THR A 245 -15.19 7.85 -18.49
CA THR A 245 -16.55 7.34 -18.66
C THR A 245 -16.99 6.55 -17.43
N VAL A 246 -18.18 6.85 -16.92
CA VAL A 246 -18.89 6.08 -15.89
C VAL A 246 -20.13 5.46 -16.52
N ASN A 247 -20.17 4.14 -16.63
CA ASN A 247 -21.31 3.40 -17.11
C ASN A 247 -22.15 2.94 -15.92
N VAL A 248 -23.30 3.55 -15.74
CA VAL A 248 -24.31 3.07 -14.77
C VAL A 248 -25.15 2.01 -15.50
N VAL A 249 -25.02 0.76 -15.05
CA VAL A 249 -25.70 -0.37 -15.68
C VAL A 249 -26.99 -0.71 -14.95
N LYS A 250 -28.04 -1.07 -15.69
CA LYS A 250 -29.34 -1.44 -15.12
C LYS A 250 -29.19 -2.59 -14.15
N LYS A 251 -29.79 -2.46 -12.97
CA LYS A 251 -29.91 -3.57 -12.01
C LYS A 251 -30.97 -4.55 -12.50
N ILE A 252 -30.59 -5.82 -12.60
CA ILE A 252 -31.51 -6.93 -12.96
C ILE A 252 -31.55 -7.96 -11.82
N GLY A 253 -32.67 -8.69 -11.73
CA GLY A 253 -32.93 -9.62 -10.64
C GLY A 253 -33.22 -8.93 -9.30
N THR A 254 -33.61 -9.70 -8.33
CA THR A 254 -33.89 -9.22 -6.98
C THR A 254 -33.54 -10.29 -5.94
N THR A 255 -32.98 -9.86 -4.81
CA THR A 255 -32.79 -10.75 -3.64
C THR A 255 -34.05 -10.85 -2.75
N LYS A 256 -35.12 -10.13 -3.13
CA LYS A 256 -36.39 -10.18 -2.42
C LYS A 256 -37.33 -11.17 -3.08
N GLU A 257 -37.80 -12.16 -2.34
CA GLU A 257 -38.79 -13.12 -2.82
C GLU A 257 -40.10 -12.47 -3.21
N SER A 258 -40.73 -12.97 -4.24
CA SER A 258 -42.09 -12.61 -4.62
C SER A 258 -43.10 -13.30 -3.68
N LYS A 259 -44.33 -12.74 -3.61
CA LYS A 259 -45.42 -13.36 -2.82
C LYS A 259 -45.96 -14.65 -3.47
N LYS A 260 -45.73 -14.86 -4.78
CA LYS A 260 -46.19 -16.03 -5.54
C LYS A 260 -45.26 -17.24 -5.31
N LYS A 261 -45.82 -18.43 -5.31
CA LYS A 261 -45.08 -19.71 -5.28
C LYS A 261 -44.50 -19.98 -6.67
N ILE A 262 -43.21 -19.84 -6.84
CA ILE A 262 -42.51 -19.99 -8.13
C ILE A 262 -41.39 -21.01 -8.00
N VAL A 263 -41.27 -21.91 -8.97
CA VAL A 263 -40.12 -22.78 -9.15
C VAL A 263 -39.38 -22.39 -10.42
N TYR A 264 -38.10 -22.18 -10.31
CA TYR A 264 -37.15 -22.05 -11.40
C TYR A 264 -36.35 -23.36 -11.49
N LEU A 265 -36.61 -24.15 -12.55
CA LEU A 265 -35.75 -25.28 -12.88
C LEU A 265 -34.51 -24.74 -13.55
N THR A 266 -33.33 -25.04 -13.03
CA THR A 266 -32.07 -24.54 -13.58
C THR A 266 -31.11 -25.72 -13.85
N PHE A 267 -30.53 -25.73 -15.04
CA PHE A 267 -29.65 -26.80 -15.52
C PHE A 267 -28.29 -26.22 -15.85
N ASP A 268 -27.24 -26.74 -15.22
CA ASP A 268 -25.86 -26.32 -15.42
C ASP A 268 -25.10 -27.26 -16.37
N ASP A 269 -23.99 -26.82 -16.94
CA ASP A 269 -23.00 -27.56 -17.73
C ASP A 269 -23.41 -27.90 -19.18
N GLY A 270 -24.66 -27.83 -19.53
CA GLY A 270 -25.14 -28.14 -20.90
C GLY A 270 -24.58 -27.23 -22.01
N PRO A 271 -24.93 -27.47 -23.28
CA PRO A 271 -25.81 -28.52 -23.76
C PRO A 271 -25.15 -29.93 -23.84
N SER A 272 -25.93 -30.97 -23.76
CA SER A 272 -25.50 -32.35 -23.78
C SER A 272 -26.46 -33.24 -24.61
N ALA A 273 -26.22 -34.55 -24.66
CA ALA A 273 -27.15 -35.51 -25.26
C ALA A 273 -28.52 -35.48 -24.56
N ASN A 274 -28.55 -35.17 -23.25
CA ASN A 274 -29.75 -35.16 -22.44
C ASN A 274 -30.61 -33.89 -22.65
N THR A 275 -30.04 -32.80 -23.21
CA THR A 275 -30.74 -31.50 -23.40
C THR A 275 -32.03 -31.67 -24.19
N LYS A 276 -32.02 -32.50 -25.26
CA LYS A 276 -33.22 -32.72 -26.07
C LYS A 276 -34.35 -33.33 -25.27
N GLU A 277 -34.10 -34.40 -24.51
CA GLU A 277 -35.11 -35.07 -23.70
C GLU A 277 -35.61 -34.19 -22.56
N ILE A 278 -34.73 -33.38 -21.96
CA ILE A 278 -35.12 -32.33 -20.99
C ILE A 278 -36.13 -31.39 -21.63
N LEU A 279 -35.86 -30.85 -22.82
CA LEU A 279 -36.74 -29.94 -23.55
C LEU A 279 -38.08 -30.57 -23.89
N ASP A 280 -38.09 -31.82 -24.33
CA ASP A 280 -39.31 -32.59 -24.66
C ASP A 280 -40.19 -32.78 -23.38
N ILE A 281 -39.57 -33.04 -22.24
CA ILE A 281 -40.28 -33.14 -20.94
C ILE A 281 -40.85 -31.76 -20.56
N LEU A 282 -40.06 -30.70 -20.64
CA LEU A 282 -40.53 -29.37 -20.28
C LEU A 282 -41.71 -28.92 -21.15
N ASP A 283 -41.68 -29.20 -22.43
CA ASP A 283 -42.81 -28.95 -23.34
C ASP A 283 -44.03 -29.74 -22.97
N LYS A 284 -43.89 -31.09 -22.76
CA LYS A 284 -45.00 -31.98 -22.35
C LYS A 284 -45.71 -31.45 -21.10
N TYR A 285 -44.99 -30.86 -20.17
CA TYR A 285 -45.57 -30.32 -18.93
C TYR A 285 -45.91 -28.86 -19.01
N ASN A 286 -45.70 -28.19 -20.14
CA ASN A 286 -45.86 -26.77 -20.37
C ASN A 286 -45.18 -25.95 -19.21
N VAL A 287 -43.87 -26.12 -19.03
CA VAL A 287 -43.05 -25.40 -18.07
C VAL A 287 -41.80 -24.84 -18.76
N LYS A 288 -41.35 -23.70 -18.27
CA LYS A 288 -40.12 -23.07 -18.76
C LYS A 288 -39.02 -23.22 -17.71
N ALA A 289 -37.78 -23.25 -18.18
CA ALA A 289 -36.57 -23.46 -17.38
C ALA A 289 -35.46 -22.52 -17.80
N THR A 290 -34.35 -22.54 -17.09
CA THR A 290 -33.13 -21.78 -17.40
C THR A 290 -31.94 -22.73 -17.54
N PHE A 291 -31.17 -22.55 -18.61
CA PHE A 291 -29.98 -23.34 -18.90
C PHE A 291 -28.74 -22.46 -18.75
N PHE A 292 -27.90 -22.75 -17.76
CA PHE A 292 -26.59 -22.15 -17.57
C PHE A 292 -25.56 -22.96 -18.37
N VAL A 293 -25.36 -22.54 -19.61
CA VAL A 293 -24.58 -23.31 -20.57
C VAL A 293 -23.08 -23.03 -20.51
N THR A 294 -22.31 -23.98 -21.04
CA THR A 294 -20.84 -23.89 -21.18
C THR A 294 -20.42 -23.94 -22.65
N GLY A 295 -19.13 -23.78 -22.91
CA GLY A 295 -18.54 -24.00 -24.26
C GLY A 295 -18.17 -25.45 -24.56
N ASN A 296 -18.42 -26.38 -23.62
CA ASN A 296 -17.98 -27.76 -23.75
C ASN A 296 -18.86 -28.62 -24.69
N GLY A 297 -20.12 -28.25 -24.82
CA GLY A 297 -21.12 -29.03 -25.58
C GLY A 297 -21.19 -28.71 -27.06
N LYS A 298 -20.09 -28.41 -27.77
CA LYS A 298 -20.10 -27.95 -29.18
C LYS A 298 -20.99 -28.78 -30.09
N LYS A 299 -21.00 -30.09 -29.96
CA LYS A 299 -21.81 -31.01 -30.75
C LYS A 299 -23.31 -30.76 -30.63
N TYR A 300 -23.74 -30.16 -29.54
CA TYR A 300 -25.12 -29.93 -29.16
C TYR A 300 -25.51 -28.44 -29.15
N ASN A 301 -24.65 -27.54 -29.68
CA ASN A 301 -24.88 -26.09 -29.63
C ASN A 301 -26.19 -25.66 -30.32
N ASN A 302 -26.66 -26.43 -31.32
CA ASN A 302 -27.97 -26.22 -31.95
C ASN A 302 -29.13 -26.31 -30.92
N LEU A 303 -29.00 -27.09 -29.85
CA LEU A 303 -30.01 -27.22 -28.80
C LEU A 303 -30.13 -25.94 -27.95
N ILE A 304 -29.10 -25.12 -27.90
CA ILE A 304 -29.17 -23.78 -27.26
C ILE A 304 -30.20 -22.93 -27.97
N LYS A 305 -30.15 -22.90 -29.31
CA LYS A 305 -31.14 -22.17 -30.12
C LYS A 305 -32.54 -22.74 -29.96
N VAL A 306 -32.67 -24.07 -29.98
CA VAL A 306 -33.96 -24.76 -29.74
C VAL A 306 -34.54 -24.41 -28.39
N ALA A 307 -33.75 -24.44 -27.32
CA ALA A 307 -34.18 -24.07 -25.95
C ALA A 307 -34.66 -22.59 -25.94
N HIS A 308 -33.87 -21.70 -26.50
CA HIS A 308 -34.22 -20.28 -26.62
C HIS A 308 -35.56 -20.05 -27.38
N ASP A 309 -35.69 -20.65 -28.57
CA ASP A 309 -36.88 -20.49 -29.44
C ASP A 309 -38.14 -21.07 -28.75
N LYS A 310 -38.00 -22.04 -27.89
CA LYS A 310 -39.06 -22.60 -27.02
C LYS A 310 -39.39 -21.73 -25.81
N GLY A 311 -38.72 -20.58 -25.65
CA GLY A 311 -38.95 -19.62 -24.55
C GLY A 311 -38.34 -20.01 -23.21
N HIS A 312 -37.29 -20.83 -23.21
CA HIS A 312 -36.42 -21.04 -22.08
C HIS A 312 -35.35 -19.92 -22.02
N THR A 313 -34.84 -19.64 -20.84
CA THR A 313 -33.77 -18.67 -20.66
C THR A 313 -32.40 -19.36 -20.84
N ILE A 314 -31.57 -18.77 -21.68
CA ILE A 314 -30.16 -19.16 -21.82
C ILE A 314 -29.33 -18.24 -20.90
N ALA A 315 -28.46 -18.84 -20.11
CA ALA A 315 -27.60 -18.16 -19.14
C ALA A 315 -26.15 -18.68 -19.25
N LEU A 316 -25.22 -18.06 -18.59
CA LEU A 316 -23.79 -18.30 -18.76
C LEU A 316 -23.21 -19.06 -17.55
N HIS A 317 -22.42 -20.14 -17.83
CA HIS A 317 -21.73 -20.92 -16.80
C HIS A 317 -20.22 -21.04 -17.03
N THR A 318 -19.60 -20.00 -17.60
CA THR A 318 -18.23 -19.94 -18.11
C THR A 318 -18.00 -20.84 -19.35
N TYR A 319 -17.02 -20.49 -20.20
CA TYR A 319 -16.77 -21.23 -21.42
C TYR A 319 -16.13 -22.60 -21.17
N THR A 320 -15.08 -22.61 -20.31
CA THR A 320 -14.27 -23.82 -20.08
C THR A 320 -14.72 -24.65 -18.89
N HIS A 321 -15.49 -24.08 -17.97
CA HIS A 321 -15.81 -24.67 -16.66
C HIS A 321 -14.57 -25.20 -15.92
N ASN A 322 -13.39 -24.65 -16.18
CA ASN A 322 -12.13 -25.07 -15.60
C ASN A 322 -11.72 -24.15 -14.46
N TYR A 323 -11.87 -24.61 -13.23
CA TYR A 323 -11.59 -23.81 -12.02
C TYR A 323 -10.19 -23.17 -12.00
N LYS A 324 -9.15 -23.90 -12.43
CA LYS A 324 -7.78 -23.41 -12.52
C LYS A 324 -7.65 -22.24 -13.51
N LYS A 325 -8.42 -22.27 -14.60
CA LYS A 325 -8.42 -21.18 -15.60
C LYS A 325 -9.27 -20.01 -15.13
N VAL A 326 -10.54 -20.28 -14.80
CA VAL A 326 -11.51 -19.20 -14.52
C VAL A 326 -11.24 -18.48 -13.20
N TYR A 327 -10.72 -19.16 -12.18
CA TYR A 327 -10.46 -18.54 -10.88
C TYR A 327 -8.99 -18.10 -10.66
N LYS A 328 -8.18 -18.11 -11.71
CA LYS A 328 -6.79 -17.60 -11.66
C LYS A 328 -6.74 -16.08 -11.36
N SER A 329 -7.64 -15.31 -11.94
CA SER A 329 -7.75 -13.85 -11.74
C SER A 329 -9.12 -13.35 -12.22
N GLU A 330 -9.50 -12.13 -11.81
CA GLU A 330 -10.70 -11.45 -12.34
C GLU A 330 -10.64 -11.34 -13.87
N LYS A 331 -9.49 -10.95 -14.42
CA LYS A 331 -9.26 -10.88 -15.87
C LYS A 331 -9.53 -12.21 -16.56
N ALA A 332 -8.95 -13.30 -16.05
CA ALA A 332 -9.11 -14.64 -16.61
C ALA A 332 -10.58 -15.11 -16.57
N TYR A 333 -11.31 -14.80 -15.50
CA TYR A 333 -12.73 -15.10 -15.39
C TYR A 333 -13.54 -14.41 -16.49
N PHE A 334 -13.33 -13.10 -16.68
CA PHE A 334 -14.07 -12.34 -17.68
C PHE A 334 -13.65 -12.66 -19.11
N GLU A 335 -12.41 -13.00 -19.38
CA GLU A 335 -11.98 -13.50 -20.69
C GLU A 335 -12.68 -14.80 -21.06
N ASP A 336 -12.80 -15.73 -20.12
CA ASP A 336 -13.51 -17.01 -20.31
C ASP A 336 -15.03 -16.79 -20.45
N LEU A 337 -15.63 -15.92 -19.63
CA LEU A 337 -17.04 -15.56 -19.71
C LEU A 337 -17.38 -14.87 -21.03
N ASN A 338 -16.58 -13.90 -21.47
CA ASN A 338 -16.76 -13.18 -22.73
C ASN A 338 -16.69 -14.13 -23.94
N LYS A 339 -15.83 -15.14 -23.88
CA LYS A 339 -15.77 -16.15 -24.95
C LYS A 339 -17.08 -16.92 -25.06
N LEU A 340 -17.69 -17.28 -23.94
CA LEU A 340 -19.00 -17.93 -23.90
C LEU A 340 -20.08 -16.96 -24.39
N GLU A 341 -20.09 -15.73 -23.89
CA GLU A 341 -21.06 -14.70 -24.27
C GLU A 341 -21.07 -14.48 -25.78
N ASN A 342 -19.89 -14.38 -26.42
CA ASN A 342 -19.77 -14.21 -27.87
C ASN A 342 -20.29 -15.43 -28.63
N MET A 343 -20.02 -16.65 -28.14
CA MET A 343 -20.55 -17.87 -28.72
C MET A 343 -22.10 -17.88 -28.70
N ILE A 344 -22.67 -17.57 -27.53
CA ILE A 344 -24.12 -17.56 -27.34
C ILE A 344 -24.77 -16.45 -28.18
N LYS A 345 -24.17 -15.24 -28.22
CA LYS A 345 -24.64 -14.15 -29.07
C LYS A 345 -24.71 -14.56 -30.55
N GLY A 346 -23.73 -15.33 -31.02
CA GLY A 346 -23.74 -15.89 -32.39
C GLY A 346 -24.88 -16.88 -32.65
N ILE A 347 -25.41 -17.54 -31.60
CA ILE A 347 -26.45 -18.57 -31.69
C ILE A 347 -27.85 -17.96 -31.54
N ILE A 348 -28.06 -17.06 -30.58
CA ILE A 348 -29.41 -16.54 -30.22
C ILE A 348 -29.59 -15.05 -30.50
N GLY A 349 -28.56 -14.35 -31.00
CA GLY A 349 -28.63 -12.95 -31.44
C GLY A 349 -28.39 -11.90 -30.38
N TYR A 350 -28.30 -12.26 -29.10
CA TYR A 350 -28.01 -11.34 -27.96
C TYR A 350 -27.12 -11.96 -26.90
N SER A 351 -26.54 -11.11 -26.05
CA SER A 351 -25.68 -11.52 -24.94
C SER A 351 -26.50 -11.73 -23.66
N PRO A 352 -26.56 -12.96 -23.08
CA PRO A 352 -27.24 -13.19 -21.81
C PRO A 352 -26.59 -12.39 -20.68
N LYS A 353 -27.42 -12.01 -19.69
CA LYS A 353 -26.97 -11.25 -18.51
C LYS A 353 -27.12 -12.04 -17.19
N TYR A 354 -27.58 -13.27 -17.26
CA TYR A 354 -27.68 -14.17 -16.11
C TYR A 354 -26.50 -15.11 -16.11
N ILE A 355 -25.87 -15.27 -14.96
CA ILE A 355 -24.70 -16.13 -14.81
C ILE A 355 -24.85 -17.05 -13.59
N ARG A 356 -24.16 -18.18 -13.61
CA ARG A 356 -23.87 -18.98 -12.41
C ARG A 356 -22.38 -19.25 -12.37
N PHE A 357 -21.77 -19.03 -11.20
CA PHE A 357 -20.36 -19.36 -11.00
C PHE A 357 -20.17 -20.88 -10.93
N PRO A 358 -19.14 -21.46 -11.56
CA PRO A 358 -18.78 -22.86 -11.33
C PRO A 358 -18.61 -23.17 -9.83
N GLY A 359 -19.46 -24.10 -9.31
CA GLY A 359 -19.52 -24.42 -7.89
C GLY A 359 -20.22 -23.40 -7.00
N GLY A 360 -20.91 -22.40 -7.59
CA GLY A 360 -21.64 -21.33 -6.88
C GLY A 360 -20.75 -20.24 -6.28
N SER A 361 -21.38 -19.18 -5.77
CA SER A 361 -20.67 -18.03 -5.17
C SER A 361 -19.97 -18.40 -3.85
N SER A 362 -20.42 -19.46 -3.17
CA SER A 362 -19.87 -19.96 -1.91
C SER A 362 -18.71 -20.96 -2.07
N ASN A 363 -18.31 -21.29 -3.30
CA ASN A 363 -17.29 -22.31 -3.50
C ASN A 363 -15.96 -21.94 -2.84
N THR A 364 -15.34 -22.92 -2.21
CA THR A 364 -14.02 -22.79 -1.58
C THR A 364 -12.86 -23.28 -2.45
N VAL A 365 -13.17 -24.04 -3.52
CA VAL A 365 -12.17 -24.59 -4.45
C VAL A 365 -11.39 -23.48 -5.14
N SER A 366 -12.05 -22.35 -5.45
CA SER A 366 -11.44 -21.17 -6.04
C SER A 366 -10.29 -20.59 -5.20
N ARG A 367 -10.30 -20.84 -3.86
CA ARG A 367 -9.24 -20.39 -2.94
C ARG A 367 -7.86 -20.97 -3.27
N ALA A 368 -7.82 -22.19 -3.81
CA ALA A 368 -6.59 -22.85 -4.24
C ALA A 368 -5.90 -22.11 -5.40
N TYR A 369 -6.65 -21.33 -6.16
CA TYR A 369 -6.12 -20.59 -7.32
C TYR A 369 -5.93 -19.10 -7.01
N LYS A 370 -6.87 -18.48 -6.27
CA LYS A 370 -6.77 -17.08 -5.86
C LYS A 370 -7.62 -16.81 -4.62
N LYS A 371 -6.96 -16.55 -3.48
CA LYS A 371 -7.63 -16.12 -2.25
C LYS A 371 -8.40 -14.80 -2.47
N GLY A 372 -9.65 -14.74 -2.00
CA GLY A 372 -10.51 -13.57 -2.10
C GLY A 372 -11.13 -13.33 -3.49
N ILE A 373 -10.98 -14.26 -4.44
CA ILE A 373 -11.48 -14.07 -5.81
C ILE A 373 -13.00 -13.97 -5.86
N MET A 374 -13.73 -14.80 -5.12
CA MET A 374 -15.19 -14.79 -5.13
C MET A 374 -15.77 -13.49 -4.57
N SER A 375 -15.17 -12.97 -3.49
CA SER A 375 -15.55 -11.67 -2.89
C SER A 375 -15.42 -10.49 -3.86
N LYS A 376 -14.53 -10.61 -4.84
CA LYS A 376 -14.37 -9.60 -5.92
C LYS A 376 -15.32 -9.87 -7.07
N LEU A 377 -15.37 -11.13 -7.56
CA LEU A 377 -16.18 -11.50 -8.73
C LEU A 377 -17.67 -11.27 -8.50
N THR A 378 -18.21 -11.58 -7.30
CA THR A 378 -19.63 -11.36 -6.97
C THR A 378 -20.04 -9.88 -7.07
N LYS A 379 -19.13 -8.96 -6.79
CA LYS A 379 -19.35 -7.51 -6.95
C LYS A 379 -19.16 -7.06 -8.39
N GLU A 380 -18.08 -7.53 -9.01
CA GLU A 380 -17.68 -7.06 -10.33
C GLU A 380 -18.64 -7.52 -11.45
N VAL A 381 -19.18 -8.74 -11.37
CA VAL A 381 -20.19 -9.20 -12.33
C VAL A 381 -21.45 -8.33 -12.30
N VAL A 382 -21.89 -7.93 -11.09
CA VAL A 382 -23.05 -7.05 -10.93
C VAL A 382 -22.76 -5.66 -11.50
N ASN A 383 -21.58 -5.10 -11.24
CA ASN A 383 -21.15 -3.81 -11.79
C ASN A 383 -21.01 -3.82 -13.31
N ARG A 384 -20.83 -4.98 -13.91
CA ARG A 384 -20.82 -5.15 -15.39
C ARG A 384 -22.19 -5.45 -15.98
N GLY A 385 -23.25 -5.40 -15.16
CA GLY A 385 -24.63 -5.60 -15.60
C GLY A 385 -25.05 -7.06 -15.70
N TYR A 386 -24.30 -7.97 -15.13
CA TYR A 386 -24.74 -9.35 -14.95
C TYR A 386 -25.45 -9.52 -13.62
N GLN A 387 -26.36 -10.50 -13.54
CA GLN A 387 -26.91 -11.02 -12.30
C GLN A 387 -26.47 -12.48 -12.15
N TYR A 388 -25.83 -12.79 -11.02
CA TYR A 388 -25.51 -14.18 -10.70
C TYR A 388 -26.64 -14.84 -9.90
N TYR A 389 -26.78 -16.14 -10.09
CA TYR A 389 -27.77 -16.98 -9.44
C TYR A 389 -27.10 -18.20 -8.81
N ASP A 390 -27.23 -18.34 -7.52
CA ASP A 390 -27.00 -19.62 -6.85
C ASP A 390 -28.30 -20.44 -6.85
N TRP A 391 -28.47 -21.33 -5.91
CA TRP A 391 -29.67 -22.12 -5.70
C TRP A 391 -30.06 -22.09 -4.22
N ASN A 392 -31.34 -22.33 -3.94
CA ASN A 392 -31.82 -22.55 -2.60
C ASN A 392 -32.50 -23.93 -2.46
N CYS A 393 -32.38 -24.75 -3.50
CA CYS A 393 -32.81 -26.13 -3.51
C CYS A 393 -31.85 -26.97 -4.34
N ASP A 394 -31.24 -27.99 -3.72
CA ASP A 394 -30.28 -28.88 -4.39
C ASP A 394 -30.90 -30.20 -4.66
N SER A 395 -30.92 -30.64 -5.91
CA SER A 395 -31.34 -31.98 -6.29
C SER A 395 -30.37 -33.08 -5.83
N THR A 396 -29.12 -32.71 -5.54
CA THR A 396 -27.98 -33.55 -5.25
C THR A 396 -27.53 -34.45 -6.42
N ASP A 397 -27.91 -34.12 -7.64
CA ASP A 397 -27.48 -34.85 -8.82
C ASP A 397 -25.97 -34.72 -9.10
N ALA A 398 -25.32 -33.69 -8.56
CA ALA A 398 -23.87 -33.52 -8.59
C ALA A 398 -23.12 -34.57 -7.75
N SER A 399 -23.77 -35.24 -6.80
CA SER A 399 -23.12 -36.23 -5.92
C SER A 399 -22.69 -37.52 -6.62
N GLY A 400 -23.15 -37.74 -7.85
CA GLY A 400 -22.79 -38.91 -8.66
C GLY A 400 -23.46 -38.87 -10.04
N ASN A 401 -23.04 -39.76 -10.93
CA ASN A 401 -23.60 -39.83 -12.28
C ASN A 401 -24.97 -40.54 -12.35
N GLU A 402 -25.19 -41.53 -11.47
CA GLU A 402 -26.41 -42.36 -11.47
C GLU A 402 -27.13 -42.30 -10.11
N VAL A 403 -27.27 -41.09 -9.57
CA VAL A 403 -28.03 -40.89 -8.32
C VAL A 403 -29.46 -41.39 -8.52
N ALA A 404 -29.95 -42.25 -7.62
CA ALA A 404 -31.28 -42.86 -7.74
C ALA A 404 -32.39 -41.82 -7.94
N VAL A 405 -33.26 -42.03 -8.92
CA VAL A 405 -34.37 -41.12 -9.26
C VAL A 405 -35.21 -40.78 -8.02
N GLY A 406 -35.45 -41.73 -7.12
CA GLY A 406 -36.20 -41.47 -5.86
C GLY A 406 -35.51 -40.46 -4.96
N THR A 407 -34.18 -40.51 -4.86
CA THR A 407 -33.35 -39.56 -4.09
C THR A 407 -33.43 -38.15 -4.69
N LEU A 408 -33.23 -38.05 -6.00
CA LEU A 408 -33.32 -36.77 -6.71
C LEU A 408 -34.71 -36.13 -6.52
N VAL A 409 -35.78 -36.93 -6.68
CA VAL A 409 -37.15 -36.42 -6.46
C VAL A 409 -37.37 -36.00 -5.02
N LYS A 410 -36.85 -36.74 -4.05
CA LYS A 410 -36.96 -36.38 -2.62
C LYS A 410 -36.29 -35.03 -2.37
N ASN A 411 -35.01 -34.95 -2.72
CA ASN A 411 -34.19 -33.76 -2.43
C ASN A 411 -34.69 -32.51 -3.17
N ALA A 412 -34.93 -32.61 -4.49
CA ALA A 412 -35.46 -31.51 -5.27
C ALA A 412 -36.88 -31.07 -4.87
N THR A 413 -37.63 -31.84 -4.07
CA THR A 413 -38.99 -31.49 -3.65
C THR A 413 -39.15 -31.31 -2.16
N MET A 414 -38.07 -31.32 -1.38
CA MET A 414 -38.13 -31.03 0.06
C MET A 414 -38.22 -29.53 0.37
N CYS A 415 -37.83 -28.69 -0.57
CA CYS A 415 -37.81 -27.22 -0.43
C CYS A 415 -39.22 -26.63 -0.38
N LYS A 416 -39.42 -25.60 0.45
CA LYS A 416 -40.74 -25.03 0.78
C LYS A 416 -40.81 -23.50 0.62
N GLU A 417 -39.72 -22.87 0.22
CA GLU A 417 -39.60 -21.44 -0.03
C GLU A 417 -40.63 -20.98 -1.07
N LYS A 418 -41.03 -19.72 -1.05
CA LYS A 418 -41.96 -19.19 -2.06
C LYS A 418 -41.33 -19.14 -3.45
N ASN A 419 -40.04 -18.86 -3.51
CA ASN A 419 -39.28 -18.78 -4.75
C ASN A 419 -38.11 -19.77 -4.69
N ILE A 420 -38.23 -20.87 -5.43
CA ILE A 420 -37.33 -22.00 -5.39
C ILE A 420 -36.52 -22.04 -6.68
N ASN A 421 -35.19 -21.91 -6.57
CA ASN A 421 -34.24 -22.15 -7.64
C ASN A 421 -33.63 -23.53 -7.41
N ILE A 422 -33.94 -24.50 -8.25
CA ILE A 422 -33.47 -25.87 -8.10
C ILE A 422 -32.24 -26.07 -8.98
N LEU A 423 -31.14 -26.56 -8.39
CA LEU A 423 -29.95 -26.96 -9.09
C LEU A 423 -30.10 -28.35 -9.69
N PHE A 424 -29.88 -28.45 -10.99
CA PHE A 424 -29.67 -29.68 -11.76
C PHE A 424 -28.48 -29.50 -12.69
N HIS A 425 -27.96 -30.61 -13.23
CA HIS A 425 -26.94 -30.61 -14.26
C HIS A 425 -27.43 -31.25 -15.55
N ASP A 426 -27.06 -30.65 -16.70
CA ASP A 426 -27.34 -31.11 -18.04
C ASP A 426 -26.04 -31.61 -18.68
N THR A 427 -25.58 -32.78 -18.29
CA THR A 427 -24.45 -33.49 -18.92
C THR A 427 -24.85 -34.87 -19.39
N ASP A 428 -24.07 -35.45 -20.30
CA ASP A 428 -24.33 -36.80 -20.85
C ASP A 428 -24.49 -37.90 -19.78
N ALA A 429 -23.95 -37.66 -18.56
CA ALA A 429 -23.98 -38.59 -17.44
C ALA A 429 -25.19 -38.42 -16.50
N LYS A 430 -26.16 -37.57 -16.83
CA LYS A 430 -27.29 -37.19 -15.94
C LYS A 430 -28.67 -37.75 -16.37
N ASP A 431 -28.71 -38.96 -16.91
CA ASP A 431 -29.95 -39.63 -17.30
C ASP A 431 -30.98 -39.72 -16.17
N THR A 432 -30.53 -39.97 -14.94
CA THR A 432 -31.41 -40.07 -13.78
C THR A 432 -32.03 -38.70 -13.41
N THR A 433 -31.32 -37.58 -13.67
CA THR A 433 -31.87 -36.23 -13.58
C THR A 433 -33.08 -36.10 -14.55
N VAL A 434 -32.88 -36.45 -15.83
CA VAL A 434 -33.94 -36.41 -16.83
C VAL A 434 -35.15 -37.22 -16.39
N LYS A 435 -34.95 -38.50 -15.98
CA LYS A 435 -36.00 -39.38 -15.49
C LYS A 435 -36.72 -38.87 -14.23
N SER A 436 -36.11 -38.00 -13.44
CA SER A 436 -36.72 -37.45 -12.23
C SER A 436 -37.68 -36.29 -12.48
N LEU A 437 -37.46 -35.50 -13.57
CA LEU A 437 -38.19 -34.26 -13.85
C LEU A 437 -39.71 -34.38 -13.86
N PRO A 438 -40.32 -35.42 -14.52
CA PRO A 438 -41.78 -35.56 -14.53
C PRO A 438 -42.40 -35.62 -13.13
N LYS A 439 -41.75 -36.34 -12.21
CA LYS A 439 -42.22 -36.50 -10.84
C LYS A 439 -42.06 -35.22 -10.04
N ILE A 440 -40.96 -34.49 -10.22
CA ILE A 440 -40.69 -33.25 -9.56
C ILE A 440 -41.69 -32.16 -10.01
N ILE A 441 -41.90 -32.01 -11.32
CA ILE A 441 -42.85 -31.04 -11.89
C ILE A 441 -44.27 -31.32 -11.35
N LYS A 442 -44.73 -32.56 -11.40
CA LYS A 442 -46.08 -32.95 -10.89
C LYS A 442 -46.23 -32.61 -9.41
N LYS A 443 -45.22 -32.89 -8.56
CA LYS A 443 -45.27 -32.61 -7.13
C LYS A 443 -45.38 -31.10 -6.83
N TYR A 444 -44.60 -30.25 -7.50
CA TYR A 444 -44.68 -28.80 -7.31
C TYR A 444 -45.99 -28.20 -7.86
N LYS A 445 -46.45 -28.65 -9.02
CA LYS A 445 -47.80 -28.27 -9.55
C LYS A 445 -48.89 -28.60 -8.52
N LYS A 446 -48.89 -29.79 -7.95
CA LYS A 446 -49.83 -30.22 -6.90
C LYS A 446 -49.79 -29.31 -5.64
N ARG A 447 -48.58 -28.74 -5.35
CA ARG A 447 -48.38 -27.80 -4.22
C ARG A 447 -48.71 -26.34 -4.56
N GLY A 448 -49.22 -26.07 -5.76
CA GLY A 448 -49.64 -24.75 -6.24
C GLY A 448 -48.51 -23.86 -6.67
N TYR A 449 -47.34 -24.42 -7.04
CA TYR A 449 -46.26 -23.64 -7.64
C TYR A 449 -46.47 -23.51 -9.15
N ILE A 450 -46.12 -22.28 -9.65
CA ILE A 450 -45.94 -22.04 -11.08
C ILE A 450 -44.46 -22.17 -11.45
N PHE A 451 -44.21 -22.57 -12.70
CA PHE A 451 -42.84 -22.67 -13.21
C PHE A 451 -42.52 -21.47 -14.09
N LYS A 452 -41.33 -20.92 -13.93
CA LYS A 452 -40.82 -19.84 -14.77
C LYS A 452 -39.37 -20.07 -15.14
N ALA A 453 -38.99 -19.59 -16.30
CA ALA A 453 -37.59 -19.28 -16.61
C ALA A 453 -37.16 -18.01 -15.87
N ILE A 454 -35.87 -17.85 -15.61
CA ILE A 454 -35.31 -16.65 -15.02
C ILE A 454 -35.47 -15.46 -15.98
N ASP A 455 -35.95 -14.33 -15.45
CA ASP A 455 -36.11 -13.05 -16.13
C ASP A 455 -35.50 -11.90 -15.28
N GLU A 456 -35.59 -10.66 -15.80
CA GLU A 456 -35.04 -9.48 -15.11
C GLU A 456 -35.64 -9.20 -13.73
N LYS A 457 -36.80 -9.78 -13.39
CA LYS A 457 -37.52 -9.57 -12.12
C LYS A 457 -37.44 -10.79 -11.20
N SER A 458 -36.75 -11.84 -11.62
CA SER A 458 -36.69 -13.11 -10.90
C SER A 458 -35.88 -12.98 -9.61
N TYR A 459 -36.30 -13.74 -8.61
CA TYR A 459 -35.57 -13.89 -7.37
C TYR A 459 -34.23 -14.57 -7.63
N ALA A 460 -33.15 -13.91 -7.21
CA ALA A 460 -31.78 -14.41 -7.33
C ALA A 460 -31.28 -14.82 -5.94
N PRO A 461 -31.29 -16.13 -5.61
CA PRO A 461 -30.67 -16.61 -4.37
C PRO A 461 -29.16 -16.40 -4.45
N HIS A 462 -28.58 -15.94 -3.34
CA HIS A 462 -27.16 -15.79 -3.16
C HIS A 462 -26.69 -16.57 -1.94
N HIS A 463 -25.69 -17.40 -2.11
CA HIS A 463 -25.01 -18.04 -1.00
C HIS A 463 -24.07 -17.07 -0.29
N GLY A 464 -23.66 -17.40 0.94
CA GLY A 464 -22.59 -16.68 1.62
C GLY A 464 -21.27 -16.86 0.89
N VAL A 465 -20.52 -15.80 0.69
CA VAL A 465 -19.24 -15.83 -0.01
C VAL A 465 -18.13 -16.29 0.93
N ASN A 466 -17.49 -17.43 0.63
CA ASN A 466 -16.50 -18.08 1.51
C ASN A 466 -15.03 -17.90 1.04
N ASN A 467 -14.79 -17.23 -0.07
CA ASN A 467 -13.45 -16.94 -0.60
C ASN A 467 -13.30 -15.54 -1.16
#